data_700d5b1ec110da73f48746f3d1aba1e0
#
_entry.id   700d5b1ec110da73f48746f3d1aba1e0
#
_cell.length_a   1.000
_cell.length_b   1.000
_cell.length_c   1.000
_cell.angle_alpha   90.00
_cell.angle_beta   90.00
_cell.angle_gamma   90.00
#
_symmetry.space_group_name_H-M   'P 1'
#
loop_
_entity.id
_entity.type
_entity.pdbx_description
1 polymer ?
#
loop_
_entity_poly.entity_id
_entity_poly.type
_entity_poly.pdbx_seq_one_letter_code
_entity_poly.pdbx_strand_id
1 'polypeptide(L)'
;LVEGVRGLVSLFSARQAPEPGKLPAALFPNELPEGAAYDKFVETVKSNEIIRGKLLSEDGTLALVVLSLEPEVVGSNKLGKVVGDIRKIMADDLGGSGLNAQLSGVPVMQLEIRNAVERDGLTYNILGILAGCVIAIIFFRKISFMVAAAFPPMIAILLALGGLGWANFNLNMFLNVMTPLIMVISFSDSMQLTFAARDRLIAGQDKFTAFKNAVLVVGPACVLTHGTAGISFIALQFSDSDLIRKFGEAGLAATIIALVAVLSLVPVFGILLVRNEKVFAVKFQSADAGVQALRNFCYWIAVRMVGRPGLFSLLALIVVGGLGIIYANLEPRYRLADQVPDKRQAVEASSRLDAKLTGANPVDVLIEFPKGQSLYSPETLKTIADVHAMVEDSAGVGNVWSLETLRRWLAEKAGSNDVATLKEYVGVIPEHLVRRFISKDQDAVVVSGRV
;
A
#
# COMPACT_ATOMS: atom_id res chain seq x y z
N LEU A 1 -7.33 22.72 -17.19
CA LEU A 1 -6.52 21.48 -17.19
C LEU A 1 -5.82 21.39 -15.86
N VAL A 2 -5.93 20.24 -15.19
CA VAL A 2 -5.21 19.98 -13.93
C VAL A 2 -3.72 19.76 -14.27
N GLU A 3 -2.84 20.49 -13.59
CA GLU A 3 -1.40 20.30 -13.73
C GLU A 3 -1.02 18.86 -13.39
N GLY A 4 -0.27 18.16 -14.25
CA GLY A 4 0.11 16.76 -14.09
C GLY A 4 -0.85 15.75 -14.74
N VAL A 5 -1.93 16.21 -15.40
CA VAL A 5 -2.76 15.39 -16.27
C VAL A 5 -2.32 15.60 -17.71
N ARG A 6 -1.78 14.53 -18.30
CA ARG A 6 -1.25 14.54 -19.68
C ARG A 6 -2.35 14.44 -20.72
N GLY A 7 -3.43 13.72 -20.43
CA GLY A 7 -4.50 13.48 -21.38
C GLY A 7 -5.79 12.98 -20.74
N LEU A 8 -6.87 13.20 -21.46
CA LEU A 8 -8.21 12.77 -21.08
C LEU A 8 -8.84 12.05 -22.27
N VAL A 9 -9.43 10.88 -22.01
CA VAL A 9 -10.22 10.10 -22.97
C VAL A 9 -11.61 9.90 -22.40
N SER A 10 -12.61 10.26 -23.15
CA SER A 10 -14.02 10.09 -22.80
C SER A 10 -14.83 9.73 -24.03
N LEU A 11 -16.13 9.55 -23.90
CA LEU A 11 -17.05 9.37 -25.01
C LEU A 11 -16.90 10.47 -26.09
N PHE A 12 -16.65 11.72 -25.65
CA PHE A 12 -16.45 12.87 -26.55
C PHE A 12 -15.15 12.80 -27.37
N SER A 13 -14.22 11.91 -27.02
CA SER A 13 -13.00 11.69 -27.80
C SER A 13 -13.22 10.79 -29.01
N ALA A 14 -14.38 10.15 -29.11
CA ALA A 14 -14.71 9.25 -30.22
C ALA A 14 -14.93 10.00 -31.55
N ARG A 15 -14.49 9.38 -32.63
CA ARG A 15 -14.62 9.90 -33.99
C ARG A 15 -15.54 9.01 -34.81
N GLN A 16 -16.16 9.59 -35.83
CA GLN A 16 -16.92 8.85 -36.84
C GLN A 16 -15.96 8.08 -37.75
N ALA A 17 -16.44 7.04 -38.40
CA ALA A 17 -15.67 6.36 -39.44
C ALA A 17 -15.31 7.36 -40.58
N PRO A 18 -14.08 7.33 -41.08
CA PRO A 18 -13.67 8.24 -42.15
C PRO A 18 -14.47 7.95 -43.40
N GLU A 19 -15.03 9.01 -44.01
CA GLU A 19 -15.52 8.92 -45.39
C GLU A 19 -14.35 9.10 -46.35
N PRO A 20 -14.36 8.44 -47.53
CA PRO A 20 -13.29 8.58 -48.50
C PRO A 20 -13.00 10.05 -48.85
N GLY A 21 -11.77 10.51 -48.57
CA GLY A 21 -11.33 11.88 -48.83
C GLY A 21 -11.75 12.94 -47.79
N LYS A 22 -12.32 12.55 -46.65
CA LYS A 22 -12.66 13.47 -45.56
C LYS A 22 -12.00 13.04 -44.23
N LEU A 23 -11.60 14.02 -43.46
CA LEU A 23 -11.11 13.79 -42.09
C LEU A 23 -12.27 13.28 -41.19
N PRO A 24 -12.00 12.31 -40.29
CA PRO A 24 -13.02 11.77 -39.41
C PRO A 24 -13.58 12.86 -38.47
N ALA A 25 -14.90 13.11 -38.61
CA ALA A 25 -15.61 14.07 -37.75
C ALA A 25 -15.76 13.56 -36.32
N ALA A 26 -16.00 14.48 -35.35
CA ALA A 26 -16.38 14.10 -34.02
C ALA A 26 -17.67 13.27 -34.02
N LEU A 27 -17.75 12.22 -33.21
CA LEU A 27 -18.98 11.42 -33.11
C LEU A 27 -20.08 12.23 -32.41
N PHE A 28 -19.71 13.01 -31.36
CA PHE A 28 -20.62 13.87 -30.63
C PHE A 28 -20.70 15.24 -31.31
N PRO A 29 -21.89 15.70 -31.69
CA PRO A 29 -22.09 17.06 -32.19
C PRO A 29 -21.92 18.10 -31.07
N ASN A 30 -21.63 19.36 -31.43
CA ASN A 30 -21.52 20.46 -30.46
C ASN A 30 -22.82 20.71 -29.71
N GLU A 31 -23.96 20.52 -30.38
CA GLU A 31 -25.29 20.59 -29.79
C GLU A 31 -25.98 19.24 -29.97
N LEU A 32 -26.50 18.69 -28.88
CA LEU A 32 -27.20 17.41 -28.92
C LEU A 32 -28.54 17.58 -29.65
N PRO A 33 -28.91 16.64 -30.55
CA PRO A 33 -30.19 16.67 -31.21
C PRO A 33 -31.34 16.48 -30.19
N GLU A 34 -32.55 16.93 -30.55
CA GLU A 34 -33.73 16.79 -29.72
C GLU A 34 -34.74 15.78 -30.29
N GLY A 35 -35.60 15.25 -29.40
CA GLY A 35 -36.72 14.37 -29.79
C GLY A 35 -36.26 13.06 -30.43
N ALA A 36 -36.92 12.59 -31.49
CA ALA A 36 -36.63 11.33 -32.15
C ALA A 36 -35.20 11.25 -32.75
N ALA A 37 -34.58 12.40 -33.05
CA ALA A 37 -33.19 12.46 -33.53
C ALA A 37 -32.22 12.17 -32.38
N TYR A 38 -32.53 12.53 -31.12
CA TYR A 38 -31.76 12.18 -29.94
C TYR A 38 -31.77 10.67 -29.71
N ASP A 39 -32.94 10.03 -29.78
CA ASP A 39 -33.06 8.59 -29.57
C ASP A 39 -32.21 7.80 -30.57
N LYS A 40 -32.26 8.20 -31.84
CA LYS A 40 -31.43 7.62 -32.90
C LYS A 40 -29.95 7.86 -32.68
N PHE A 41 -29.58 9.04 -32.18
CA PHE A 41 -28.19 9.36 -31.82
C PHE A 41 -27.68 8.48 -30.68
N VAL A 42 -28.48 8.31 -29.62
CA VAL A 42 -28.16 7.44 -28.48
C VAL A 42 -27.97 5.98 -28.93
N GLU A 43 -28.84 5.51 -29.80
CA GLU A 43 -28.71 4.16 -30.37
C GLU A 43 -27.42 4.00 -31.19
N THR A 44 -27.07 5.01 -31.98
CA THR A 44 -25.80 5.05 -32.75
C THR A 44 -24.58 5.02 -31.83
N VAL A 45 -24.61 5.76 -30.71
CA VAL A 45 -23.51 5.76 -29.71
C VAL A 45 -23.42 4.41 -29.01
N LYS A 46 -24.55 3.82 -28.59
CA LYS A 46 -24.59 2.52 -27.92
C LYS A 46 -24.17 1.36 -28.85
N SER A 47 -24.40 1.45 -30.12
CA SER A 47 -23.99 0.44 -31.11
C SER A 47 -22.56 0.58 -31.60
N ASN A 48 -21.86 1.66 -31.24
CA ASN A 48 -20.48 1.89 -31.70
C ASN A 48 -19.49 0.97 -30.94
N GLU A 49 -18.82 0.10 -31.66
CA GLU A 49 -17.90 -0.91 -31.11
C GLU A 49 -16.66 -0.33 -30.42
N ILE A 50 -16.26 0.89 -30.77
CA ILE A 50 -15.15 1.58 -30.10
C ILE A 50 -15.58 2.08 -28.72
N ILE A 51 -16.86 2.32 -28.50
CA ILE A 51 -17.41 2.89 -27.28
C ILE A 51 -18.02 1.80 -26.39
N ARG A 52 -18.86 0.95 -27.00
CA ARG A 52 -19.61 -0.07 -26.29
C ARG A 52 -18.70 -1.06 -25.57
N GLY A 53 -18.98 -1.29 -24.28
CA GLY A 53 -18.20 -2.17 -23.43
C GLY A 53 -16.80 -1.64 -23.06
N LYS A 54 -16.40 -0.48 -23.59
CA LYS A 54 -15.05 0.09 -23.42
C LYS A 54 -15.06 1.44 -22.68
N LEU A 55 -15.86 2.37 -23.15
CA LEU A 55 -16.06 3.69 -22.54
C LEU A 55 -17.49 3.87 -22.04
N LEU A 56 -18.43 3.09 -22.56
CA LEU A 56 -19.83 3.07 -22.14
C LEU A 56 -20.24 1.61 -21.88
N SER A 57 -20.85 1.35 -20.72
CA SER A 57 -21.40 0.03 -20.42
C SER A 57 -22.49 -0.37 -21.40
N GLU A 58 -22.72 -1.67 -21.56
CA GLU A 58 -23.72 -2.18 -22.51
C GLU A 58 -25.14 -1.68 -22.19
N ASP A 59 -25.45 -1.53 -20.90
CA ASP A 59 -26.71 -0.99 -20.41
C ASP A 59 -26.79 0.55 -20.50
N GLY A 60 -25.70 1.23 -20.85
CA GLY A 60 -25.60 2.69 -20.96
C GLY A 60 -25.68 3.44 -19.63
N THR A 61 -25.51 2.74 -18.49
CA THR A 61 -25.62 3.33 -17.14
C THR A 61 -24.30 3.78 -16.54
N LEU A 62 -23.17 3.34 -17.13
CA LEU A 62 -21.81 3.70 -16.68
C LEU A 62 -21.01 4.22 -17.87
N ALA A 63 -20.47 5.43 -17.74
CA ALA A 63 -19.50 6.00 -18.66
C ALA A 63 -18.12 6.11 -17.99
N LEU A 64 -17.07 5.73 -18.72
CA LEU A 64 -15.69 5.80 -18.28
C LEU A 64 -15.00 7.04 -18.86
N VAL A 65 -14.37 7.81 -17.97
CA VAL A 65 -13.42 8.86 -18.33
C VAL A 65 -12.04 8.41 -17.88
N VAL A 66 -11.13 8.24 -18.82
CA VAL A 66 -9.75 7.82 -18.55
C VAL A 66 -8.85 9.04 -18.49
N LEU A 67 -8.20 9.22 -17.34
CA LEU A 67 -7.21 10.26 -17.13
C LEU A 67 -5.80 9.64 -17.18
N SER A 68 -4.94 10.18 -18.04
CA SER A 68 -3.54 9.80 -18.11
C SER A 68 -2.71 10.81 -17.32
N LEU A 69 -2.02 10.34 -16.28
CA LEU A 69 -1.13 11.17 -15.46
C LEU A 69 0.28 11.20 -16.06
N GLU A 70 1.01 12.27 -15.79
CA GLU A 70 2.43 12.34 -16.09
C GLU A 70 3.20 11.33 -15.23
N PRO A 71 4.19 10.58 -15.79
CA PRO A 71 4.94 9.57 -15.04
C PRO A 71 5.64 10.15 -13.80
N GLU A 72 6.10 11.38 -13.88
CA GLU A 72 6.75 12.09 -12.77
C GLU A 72 5.79 12.38 -11.59
N VAL A 73 4.50 12.50 -11.84
CA VAL A 73 3.48 12.74 -10.82
C VAL A 73 3.20 11.46 -10.03
N VAL A 74 3.12 10.31 -10.71
CA VAL A 74 2.73 9.03 -10.09
C VAL A 74 3.74 8.60 -9.02
N GLY A 75 5.04 8.80 -9.24
CA GLY A 75 6.10 8.46 -8.31
C GLY A 75 6.43 9.55 -7.26
N SER A 76 5.71 10.67 -7.26
CA SER A 76 6.05 11.83 -6.43
C SER A 76 4.99 12.20 -5.40
N ASN A 77 5.36 13.12 -4.50
CA ASN A 77 4.43 13.72 -3.53
C ASN A 77 3.33 14.58 -4.18
N LYS A 78 3.46 14.90 -5.48
CA LYS A 78 2.47 15.70 -6.22
C LYS A 78 1.18 14.94 -6.50
N LEU A 79 1.20 13.60 -6.49
CA LEU A 79 0.03 12.76 -6.77
C LEU A 79 -1.17 13.11 -5.87
N GLY A 80 -0.92 13.34 -4.58
CA GLY A 80 -1.99 13.73 -3.63
C GLY A 80 -2.70 15.02 -4.01
N LYS A 81 -1.95 16.02 -4.49
CA LYS A 81 -2.50 17.30 -4.96
C LYS A 81 -3.33 17.10 -6.23
N VAL A 82 -2.77 16.43 -7.23
CA VAL A 82 -3.45 16.18 -8.52
C VAL A 82 -4.76 15.41 -8.32
N VAL A 83 -4.76 14.34 -7.53
CA VAL A 83 -5.98 13.58 -7.21
C VAL A 83 -6.98 14.44 -6.42
N GLY A 84 -6.49 15.29 -5.52
CA GLY A 84 -7.32 16.25 -4.78
C GLY A 84 -7.99 17.26 -5.68
N ASP A 85 -7.27 17.85 -6.62
CA ASP A 85 -7.77 18.82 -7.59
C ASP A 85 -8.81 18.19 -8.53
N ILE A 86 -8.56 16.94 -9.01
CA ILE A 86 -9.55 16.19 -9.81
C ILE A 86 -10.84 15.97 -9.01
N ARG A 87 -10.74 15.52 -7.75
CA ARG A 87 -11.92 15.31 -6.89
C ARG A 87 -12.70 16.59 -6.63
N LYS A 88 -12.00 17.73 -6.49
CA LYS A 88 -12.63 19.02 -6.31
C LYS A 88 -13.42 19.41 -7.55
N ILE A 89 -12.84 19.31 -8.75
CA ILE A 89 -13.54 19.57 -10.02
C ILE A 89 -14.77 18.65 -10.15
N MET A 90 -14.61 17.36 -9.85
CA MET A 90 -15.75 16.43 -9.88
C MET A 90 -16.87 16.85 -8.93
N ALA A 91 -16.55 17.33 -7.72
CA ALA A 91 -17.54 17.77 -6.76
C ALA A 91 -18.21 19.09 -7.17
N ASP A 92 -17.42 20.04 -7.70
CA ASP A 92 -17.90 21.36 -8.09
C ASP A 92 -18.79 21.30 -9.36
N ASP A 93 -18.38 20.51 -10.38
CA ASP A 93 -19.07 20.46 -11.67
C ASP A 93 -20.24 19.46 -11.69
N LEU A 94 -20.17 18.37 -10.92
CA LEU A 94 -21.21 17.34 -10.86
C LEU A 94 -22.16 17.50 -9.68
N GLY A 95 -21.86 18.42 -8.77
CA GLY A 95 -22.72 18.72 -7.63
C GLY A 95 -24.11 19.22 -8.09
N GLY A 96 -25.15 18.40 -7.90
CA GLY A 96 -26.52 18.74 -8.32
C GLY A 96 -26.94 18.18 -9.69
N SER A 97 -26.05 17.53 -10.45
CA SER A 97 -26.38 16.92 -11.76
C SER A 97 -27.15 15.60 -11.65
N GLY A 98 -27.25 15.02 -10.44
CA GLY A 98 -27.77 13.66 -10.23
C GLY A 98 -26.81 12.54 -10.67
N LEU A 99 -25.64 12.87 -11.20
CA LEU A 99 -24.60 11.92 -11.59
C LEU A 99 -23.71 11.59 -10.38
N ASN A 100 -23.34 10.32 -10.24
CA ASN A 100 -22.39 9.86 -9.24
C ASN A 100 -21.07 9.55 -9.94
N ALA A 101 -20.04 10.36 -9.69
CA ALA A 101 -18.72 10.14 -10.21
C ALA A 101 -17.78 9.61 -9.12
N GLN A 102 -17.06 8.56 -9.42
CA GLN A 102 -16.08 7.93 -8.53
C GLN A 102 -14.73 7.84 -9.24
N LEU A 103 -13.66 8.08 -8.49
CA LEU A 103 -12.31 8.05 -9.00
C LEU A 103 -11.62 6.75 -8.56
N SER A 104 -11.12 5.98 -9.52
CA SER A 104 -10.41 4.72 -9.30
C SER A 104 -9.14 4.62 -10.14
N GLY A 105 -8.43 3.52 -10.00
CA GLY A 105 -7.18 3.22 -10.68
C GLY A 105 -6.01 3.06 -9.73
N VAL A 106 -4.97 2.37 -10.21
CA VAL A 106 -3.79 2.03 -9.40
C VAL A 106 -3.17 3.24 -8.68
N PRO A 107 -2.97 4.42 -9.31
CA PRO A 107 -2.41 5.58 -8.62
C PRO A 107 -3.30 6.08 -7.46
N VAL A 108 -4.62 6.02 -7.63
CA VAL A 108 -5.57 6.45 -6.58
C VAL A 108 -5.53 5.46 -5.41
N MET A 109 -5.53 4.16 -5.69
CA MET A 109 -5.43 3.11 -4.68
C MET A 109 -4.11 3.21 -3.90
N GLN A 110 -2.99 3.40 -4.59
CA GLN A 110 -1.68 3.61 -3.96
C GLN A 110 -1.66 4.84 -3.05
N LEU A 111 -2.28 5.94 -3.49
CA LEU A 111 -2.41 7.15 -2.68
C LEU A 111 -3.26 6.91 -1.43
N GLU A 112 -4.37 6.16 -1.53
CA GLU A 112 -5.20 5.83 -0.38
C GLU A 112 -4.50 4.93 0.63
N ILE A 113 -3.77 3.91 0.15
CA ILE A 113 -2.91 3.07 1.00
C ILE A 113 -1.87 3.95 1.71
N ARG A 114 -1.15 4.79 0.97
CA ARG A 114 -0.13 5.68 1.53
C ARG A 114 -0.71 6.58 2.63
N ASN A 115 -1.80 7.27 2.34
CA ASN A 115 -2.45 8.18 3.29
C ASN A 115 -2.98 7.44 4.54
N ALA A 116 -3.45 6.20 4.36
CA ALA A 116 -3.88 5.37 5.47
C ALA A 116 -2.69 4.97 6.35
N VAL A 117 -1.62 4.48 5.74
CA VAL A 117 -0.40 4.06 6.44
C VAL A 117 0.23 5.22 7.21
N GLU A 118 0.32 6.42 6.60
CA GLU A 118 0.84 7.62 7.28
C GLU A 118 -0.02 8.02 8.48
N ARG A 119 -1.34 8.07 8.32
CA ARG A 119 -2.28 8.41 9.39
C ARG A 119 -2.30 7.35 10.49
N ASP A 120 -2.39 6.09 10.10
CA ASP A 120 -2.48 4.97 11.02
C ASP A 120 -1.17 4.81 11.80
N GLY A 121 -0.02 5.01 11.15
CA GLY A 121 1.29 5.04 11.79
C GLY A 121 1.35 6.05 12.94
N LEU A 122 0.90 7.29 12.73
CA LEU A 122 0.88 8.30 13.80
C LEU A 122 -0.12 7.92 14.90
N THR A 123 -1.34 7.53 14.54
CA THR A 123 -2.41 7.20 15.49
C THR A 123 -2.03 6.02 16.38
N TYR A 124 -1.55 4.92 15.79
CA TYR A 124 -1.22 3.72 16.54
C TYR A 124 0.05 3.88 17.39
N ASN A 125 1.02 4.68 16.95
CA ASN A 125 2.18 5.01 17.77
C ASN A 125 1.77 5.81 19.01
N ILE A 126 0.90 6.81 18.88
CA ILE A 126 0.37 7.58 20.02
C ILE A 126 -0.41 6.66 20.98
N LEU A 127 -1.31 5.84 20.45
CA LEU A 127 -2.08 4.88 21.24
C LEU A 127 -1.18 3.87 21.96
N GLY A 128 -0.14 3.36 21.28
CA GLY A 128 0.84 2.45 21.86
C GLY A 128 1.63 3.09 22.99
N ILE A 129 2.07 4.33 22.84
CA ILE A 129 2.75 5.09 23.90
C ILE A 129 1.81 5.31 25.09
N LEU A 130 0.57 5.73 24.83
CA LEU A 130 -0.43 5.92 25.89
C LEU A 130 -0.71 4.62 26.65
N ALA A 131 -0.91 3.52 25.94
CA ALA A 131 -1.09 2.20 26.54
C ALA A 131 0.12 1.79 27.38
N GLY A 132 1.34 1.99 26.88
CA GLY A 132 2.58 1.75 27.61
C GLY A 132 2.69 2.60 28.85
N CYS A 133 2.34 3.89 28.79
CA CYS A 133 2.29 4.77 29.95
C CYS A 133 1.26 4.32 30.99
N VAL A 134 0.06 3.90 30.56
CA VAL A 134 -0.98 3.37 31.46
C VAL A 134 -0.48 2.10 32.18
N ILE A 135 0.12 1.17 31.44
CA ILE A 135 0.72 -0.03 32.03
C ILE A 135 1.82 0.36 33.03
N ALA A 136 2.72 1.27 32.64
CA ALA A 136 3.78 1.74 33.52
C ALA A 136 3.23 2.40 34.82
N ILE A 137 2.15 3.20 34.72
CA ILE A 137 1.50 3.80 35.90
C ILE A 137 0.88 2.71 36.80
N ILE A 138 0.18 1.75 36.24
CA ILE A 138 -0.46 0.65 36.98
C ILE A 138 0.59 -0.13 37.78
N PHE A 139 1.71 -0.46 37.16
CA PHE A 139 2.75 -1.28 37.78
C PHE A 139 3.70 -0.48 38.66
N PHE A 140 4.12 0.71 38.26
CA PHE A 140 5.07 1.49 39.03
C PHE A 140 4.41 2.43 40.03
N ARG A 141 3.16 2.82 39.83
CA ARG A 141 2.38 3.72 40.70
C ARG A 141 3.08 5.05 41.04
N LYS A 142 4.09 5.43 40.24
CA LYS A 142 4.86 6.67 40.41
C LYS A 142 5.26 7.24 39.06
N ILE A 143 4.94 8.50 38.84
CA ILE A 143 5.19 9.21 37.58
C ILE A 143 6.68 9.18 37.20
N SER A 144 7.60 9.31 38.18
CA SER A 144 9.06 9.26 37.90
C SER A 144 9.49 7.94 37.22
N PHE A 145 8.94 6.80 37.64
CA PHE A 145 9.25 5.50 37.04
C PHE A 145 8.50 5.29 35.72
N MET A 146 7.27 5.80 35.65
CA MET A 146 6.56 5.81 34.35
C MET A 146 7.38 6.58 33.30
N VAL A 147 7.87 7.78 33.62
CA VAL A 147 8.67 8.58 32.69
C VAL A 147 10.00 7.89 32.38
N ALA A 148 10.67 7.29 33.38
CA ALA A 148 11.91 6.55 33.19
C ALA A 148 11.72 5.31 32.29
N ALA A 149 10.54 4.68 32.31
CA ALA A 149 10.21 3.53 31.48
C ALA A 149 9.69 3.91 30.07
N ALA A 150 8.93 5.00 29.96
CA ALA A 150 8.24 5.37 28.71
C ALA A 150 9.07 6.29 27.81
N PHE A 151 9.91 7.16 28.37
CA PHE A 151 10.64 8.15 27.59
C PHE A 151 11.79 7.57 26.73
N PRO A 152 12.61 6.63 27.23
CA PRO A 152 13.68 6.02 26.44
C PRO A 152 13.19 5.34 25.15
N PRO A 153 12.11 4.55 25.13
CA PRO A 153 11.53 3.99 23.90
C PRO A 153 11.13 5.05 22.89
N MET A 154 10.54 6.17 23.33
CA MET A 154 10.18 7.28 22.44
C MET A 154 11.41 7.90 21.77
N ILE A 155 12.46 8.12 22.54
CA ILE A 155 13.73 8.63 22.01
C ILE A 155 14.37 7.60 21.08
N ALA A 156 14.31 6.30 21.43
CA ALA A 156 14.83 5.22 20.57
C ALA A 156 14.17 5.21 19.19
N ILE A 157 12.85 5.42 19.12
CA ILE A 157 12.13 5.57 17.83
C ILE A 157 12.65 6.77 17.05
N LEU A 158 12.78 7.94 17.68
CA LEU A 158 13.26 9.15 17.02
C LEU A 158 14.69 8.97 16.51
N LEU A 159 15.56 8.34 17.29
CA LEU A 159 16.93 8.04 16.90
C LEU A 159 16.98 7.03 15.75
N ALA A 160 16.14 6.00 15.78
CA ALA A 160 16.07 5.00 14.73
C ALA A 160 15.58 5.61 13.42
N LEU A 161 14.46 6.35 13.44
CA LEU A 161 13.93 7.03 12.24
C LEU A 161 14.87 8.11 11.73
N GLY A 162 15.46 8.91 12.63
CA GLY A 162 16.47 9.91 12.27
C GLY A 162 17.72 9.30 11.64
N GLY A 163 18.20 8.18 12.19
CA GLY A 163 19.32 7.41 11.66
C GLY A 163 19.05 6.83 10.27
N LEU A 164 17.84 6.28 10.06
CA LEU A 164 17.40 5.80 8.75
C LEU A 164 17.29 6.95 7.74
N GLY A 165 16.75 8.11 8.15
CA GLY A 165 16.70 9.30 7.32
C GLY A 165 18.09 9.81 6.94
N TRP A 166 19.04 9.82 7.88
CA TRP A 166 20.43 10.19 7.62
C TRP A 166 21.13 9.22 6.63
N ALA A 167 20.79 7.94 6.69
CA ALA A 167 21.26 6.91 5.77
C ALA A 167 20.52 6.90 4.42
N ASN A 168 19.68 7.89 4.14
CA ASN A 168 18.88 8.04 2.90
C ASN A 168 17.92 6.85 2.62
N PHE A 169 17.41 6.20 3.64
CA PHE A 169 16.34 5.22 3.46
C PHE A 169 15.03 5.93 3.09
N ASN A 170 14.44 5.55 1.97
CA ASN A 170 13.12 6.02 1.58
C ASN A 170 12.04 5.32 2.40
N LEU A 171 11.18 6.10 3.05
CA LEU A 171 10.01 5.55 3.75
C LEU A 171 9.09 4.84 2.75
N ASN A 172 8.86 3.57 2.97
CA ASN A 172 7.92 2.76 2.22
C ASN A 172 6.87 2.16 3.19
N MET A 173 5.88 1.48 2.63
CA MET A 173 4.79 0.89 3.42
C MET A 173 5.29 -0.07 4.53
N PHE A 174 6.35 -0.84 4.25
CA PHE A 174 6.93 -1.78 5.22
C PHE A 174 7.71 -1.06 6.33
N LEU A 175 8.41 0.02 5.99
CA LEU A 175 9.16 0.81 6.99
C LEU A 175 8.24 1.50 8.00
N ASN A 176 7.01 1.83 7.64
CA ASN A 176 6.03 2.36 8.57
C ASN A 176 5.62 1.36 9.67
N VAL A 177 5.59 0.06 9.35
CA VAL A 177 5.31 -1.00 10.33
C VAL A 177 6.47 -1.15 11.32
N MET A 178 7.67 -0.71 10.96
CA MET A 178 8.85 -0.82 11.82
C MET A 178 8.75 0.04 13.08
N THR A 179 8.11 1.21 13.00
CA THR A 179 7.96 2.10 14.15
C THR A 179 7.24 1.46 15.34
N PRO A 180 6.03 0.87 15.19
CA PRO A 180 5.38 0.12 16.26
C PRO A 180 6.21 -1.08 16.75
N LEU A 181 6.92 -1.75 15.85
CA LEU A 181 7.75 -2.90 16.20
C LEU A 181 8.90 -2.50 17.14
N ILE A 182 9.65 -1.48 16.76
CA ILE A 182 10.73 -0.92 17.61
C ILE A 182 10.17 -0.44 18.95
N MET A 183 9.01 0.21 18.93
CA MET A 183 8.35 0.71 20.13
C MET A 183 8.06 -0.43 21.11
N VAL A 184 7.44 -1.52 20.64
CA VAL A 184 7.07 -2.66 21.51
C VAL A 184 8.30 -3.31 22.12
N ILE A 185 9.35 -3.58 21.33
CA ILE A 185 10.59 -4.18 21.83
C ILE A 185 11.27 -3.25 22.84
N SER A 186 11.45 -1.98 22.48
CA SER A 186 12.10 -0.98 23.34
C SER A 186 11.32 -0.74 24.63
N PHE A 187 9.97 -0.74 24.57
CA PHE A 187 9.12 -0.60 25.74
C PHE A 187 9.26 -1.80 26.68
N SER A 188 9.27 -3.01 26.14
CA SER A 188 9.46 -4.25 26.91
C SER A 188 10.79 -4.21 27.69
N ASP A 189 11.88 -3.89 27.01
CA ASP A 189 13.21 -3.84 27.64
C ASP A 189 13.32 -2.70 28.66
N SER A 190 12.78 -1.54 28.36
CA SER A 190 12.75 -0.39 29.27
C SER A 190 11.97 -0.69 30.53
N MET A 191 10.83 -1.38 30.42
CA MET A 191 10.04 -1.85 31.57
C MET A 191 10.81 -2.84 32.40
N GLN A 192 11.46 -3.84 31.80
CA GLN A 192 12.24 -4.84 32.52
C GLN A 192 13.41 -4.22 33.30
N LEU A 193 14.17 -3.31 32.66
CA LEU A 193 15.26 -2.58 33.30
C LEU A 193 14.76 -1.72 34.45
N THR A 194 13.64 -1.01 34.27
CA THR A 194 13.04 -0.16 35.27
C THR A 194 12.51 -0.98 36.48
N PHE A 195 11.92 -2.16 36.20
CA PHE A 195 11.50 -3.10 37.24
C PHE A 195 12.69 -3.61 38.06
N ALA A 196 13.74 -4.05 37.39
CA ALA A 196 14.95 -4.54 38.05
C ALA A 196 15.61 -3.45 38.92
N ALA A 197 15.67 -2.21 38.42
CA ALA A 197 16.20 -1.08 39.21
C ALA A 197 15.31 -0.76 40.40
N ARG A 198 13.97 -0.76 40.22
CA ARG A 198 13.01 -0.53 41.31
C ARG A 198 13.14 -1.55 42.43
N ASP A 199 13.21 -2.83 42.10
CA ASP A 199 13.32 -3.90 43.13
C ASP A 199 14.60 -3.75 43.96
N ARG A 200 15.70 -3.30 43.34
CA ARG A 200 16.96 -3.04 44.04
C ARG A 200 16.90 -1.79 44.91
N LEU A 201 16.20 -0.74 44.49
CA LEU A 201 15.92 0.44 45.27
C LEU A 201 15.06 0.09 46.52
N ILE A 202 14.07 -0.78 46.38
CA ILE A 202 13.26 -1.30 47.47
C ILE A 202 14.11 -2.12 48.43
N ALA A 203 15.10 -2.86 47.94
CA ALA A 203 16.07 -3.59 48.74
C ALA A 203 17.11 -2.68 49.45
N GLY A 204 17.01 -1.36 49.31
CA GLY A 204 17.84 -0.38 50.00
C GLY A 204 19.15 -0.02 49.28
N GLN A 205 19.33 -0.40 48.03
CA GLN A 205 20.49 0.06 47.23
C GLN A 205 20.35 1.53 46.86
N ASP A 206 21.48 2.23 46.78
CA ASP A 206 21.50 3.59 46.20
C ASP A 206 21.15 3.57 44.70
N LYS A 207 20.69 4.69 44.16
CA LYS A 207 20.21 4.77 42.80
C LYS A 207 21.25 4.39 41.72
N PHE A 208 22.49 4.80 41.90
CA PHE A 208 23.57 4.48 40.94
C PHE A 208 23.82 2.97 40.92
N THR A 209 23.96 2.34 42.09
CA THR A 209 24.16 0.90 42.23
C THR A 209 22.93 0.12 41.73
N ALA A 210 21.71 0.59 42.01
CA ALA A 210 20.48 -0.06 41.59
C ALA A 210 20.34 -0.09 40.06
N PHE A 211 20.53 1.04 39.39
CA PHE A 211 20.44 1.09 37.90
C PHE A 211 21.63 0.38 37.24
N LYS A 212 22.86 0.49 37.77
CA LYS A 212 24.01 -0.29 37.31
C LYS A 212 23.71 -1.79 37.34
N ASN A 213 23.24 -2.27 38.48
CA ASN A 213 22.93 -3.68 38.69
C ASN A 213 21.73 -4.14 37.84
N ALA A 214 20.75 -3.26 37.56
CA ALA A 214 19.67 -3.55 36.65
C ALA A 214 20.19 -3.81 35.22
N VAL A 215 21.10 -2.97 34.71
CA VAL A 215 21.71 -3.16 33.39
C VAL A 215 22.56 -4.43 33.38
N LEU A 216 23.32 -4.73 34.44
CA LEU A 216 24.14 -5.95 34.48
C LEU A 216 23.32 -7.24 34.48
N VAL A 217 22.11 -7.23 35.05
CA VAL A 217 21.27 -8.44 35.16
C VAL A 217 20.33 -8.58 33.96
N VAL A 218 19.68 -7.49 33.55
CA VAL A 218 18.69 -7.51 32.46
C VAL A 218 19.31 -7.24 31.10
N GLY A 219 20.39 -6.46 31.05
CA GLY A 219 21.06 -6.08 29.80
C GLY A 219 21.44 -7.26 28.90
N PRO A 220 22.02 -8.36 29.42
CA PRO A 220 22.30 -9.56 28.60
C PRO A 220 21.04 -10.14 27.93
N ALA A 221 19.89 -10.13 28.63
CA ALA A 221 18.63 -10.60 28.04
C ALA A 221 18.16 -9.64 26.93
N CYS A 222 18.27 -8.32 27.12
CA CYS A 222 17.96 -7.34 26.07
C CYS A 222 18.86 -7.53 24.83
N VAL A 223 20.17 -7.76 25.03
CA VAL A 223 21.11 -8.04 23.91
C VAL A 223 20.71 -9.30 23.16
N LEU A 224 20.33 -10.37 23.85
CA LEU A 224 19.88 -11.61 23.22
C LEU A 224 18.55 -11.40 22.45
N THR A 225 17.60 -10.66 23.02
CA THR A 225 16.32 -10.37 22.37
C THR A 225 16.54 -9.56 21.08
N HIS A 226 17.33 -8.49 21.13
CA HIS A 226 17.66 -7.71 19.96
C HIS A 226 18.55 -8.48 18.96
N GLY A 227 19.44 -9.34 19.46
CA GLY A 227 20.26 -10.23 18.63
C GLY A 227 19.42 -11.21 17.81
N THR A 228 18.43 -11.85 18.45
CA THR A 228 17.50 -12.75 17.74
C THR A 228 16.63 -12.02 16.72
N ALA A 229 16.15 -10.82 17.07
CA ALA A 229 15.44 -9.95 16.11
C ALA A 229 16.36 -9.54 14.94
N GLY A 230 17.62 -9.19 15.25
CA GLY A 230 18.63 -8.85 14.24
C GLY A 230 18.90 -10.00 13.27
N ILE A 231 19.02 -11.24 13.76
CA ILE A 231 19.18 -12.44 12.92
C ILE A 231 17.99 -12.59 11.99
N SER A 232 16.76 -12.34 12.46
CA SER A 232 15.56 -12.39 11.63
C SER A 232 15.60 -11.32 10.52
N PHE A 233 16.06 -10.10 10.82
CA PHE A 233 16.24 -9.06 9.81
C PHE A 233 17.36 -9.37 8.81
N ILE A 234 18.45 -10.02 9.25
CA ILE A 234 19.52 -10.51 8.36
C ILE A 234 18.97 -11.55 7.41
N ALA A 235 18.10 -12.46 7.87
CA ALA A 235 17.49 -13.46 7.00
C ALA A 235 16.70 -12.85 5.84
N LEU A 236 16.09 -11.65 6.03
CA LEU A 236 15.38 -10.95 4.96
C LEU A 236 16.29 -10.43 3.84
N GLN A 237 17.61 -10.35 4.06
CA GLN A 237 18.58 -9.98 3.03
C GLN A 237 18.65 -10.98 1.87
N PHE A 238 18.25 -12.22 2.11
CA PHE A 238 18.23 -13.29 1.12
C PHE A 238 16.94 -13.31 0.27
N SER A 239 16.05 -12.35 0.49
CA SER A 239 14.81 -12.23 -0.30
C SER A 239 15.11 -11.74 -1.72
N ASP A 240 14.37 -12.23 -2.71
CA ASP A 240 14.41 -11.74 -4.09
C ASP A 240 13.77 -10.34 -4.21
N SER A 241 12.88 -9.97 -3.31
CA SER A 241 12.22 -8.67 -3.27
C SER A 241 13.13 -7.60 -2.67
N ASP A 242 13.48 -6.58 -3.47
CA ASP A 242 14.24 -5.41 -3.01
C ASP A 242 13.56 -4.68 -1.84
N LEU A 243 12.23 -4.67 -1.84
CA LEU A 243 11.43 -4.05 -0.79
C LEU A 243 11.61 -4.77 0.56
N ILE A 244 11.67 -6.11 0.56
CA ILE A 244 11.89 -6.93 1.75
C ILE A 244 13.34 -6.82 2.21
N ARG A 245 14.31 -6.79 1.31
CA ARG A 245 15.72 -6.56 1.65
C ARG A 245 15.92 -5.23 2.36
N LYS A 246 15.40 -4.15 1.80
CA LYS A 246 15.47 -2.80 2.42
C LYS A 246 14.78 -2.73 3.78
N PHE A 247 13.68 -3.46 3.95
CA PHE A 247 13.05 -3.60 5.26
C PHE A 247 13.96 -4.33 6.26
N GLY A 248 14.64 -5.39 5.84
CA GLY A 248 15.63 -6.09 6.66
C GLY A 248 16.81 -5.22 7.06
N GLU A 249 17.40 -4.45 6.12
CA GLU A 249 18.50 -3.50 6.41
C GLU A 249 18.09 -2.45 7.44
N ALA A 250 16.97 -1.80 7.18
CA ALA A 250 16.44 -0.78 8.08
C ALA A 250 16.08 -1.35 9.46
N GLY A 251 15.50 -2.57 9.51
CA GLY A 251 15.14 -3.26 10.74
C GLY A 251 16.33 -3.60 11.60
N LEU A 252 17.40 -4.10 10.98
CA LEU A 252 18.65 -4.40 11.68
C LEU A 252 19.26 -3.13 12.29
N ALA A 253 19.40 -2.07 11.47
CA ALA A 253 19.94 -0.80 11.94
C ALA A 253 19.10 -0.20 13.08
N ALA A 254 17.78 -0.15 12.91
CA ALA A 254 16.87 0.37 13.91
C ALA A 254 16.88 -0.43 15.22
N THR A 255 16.99 -1.76 15.13
CA THR A 255 17.09 -2.64 16.30
C THR A 255 18.36 -2.38 17.10
N ILE A 256 19.50 -2.18 16.45
CA ILE A 256 20.78 -1.86 17.11
C ILE A 256 20.68 -0.48 17.77
N ILE A 257 20.17 0.53 17.08
CA ILE A 257 19.99 1.88 17.63
C ILE A 257 19.08 1.85 18.85
N ALA A 258 17.98 1.10 18.78
CA ALA A 258 17.01 0.97 19.87
C ALA A 258 17.63 0.30 21.10
N LEU A 259 18.40 -0.76 20.92
CA LEU A 259 19.13 -1.43 22.02
C LEU A 259 20.06 -0.45 22.75
N VAL A 260 20.92 0.25 21.99
CA VAL A 260 21.86 1.22 22.56
C VAL A 260 21.13 2.35 23.28
N ALA A 261 20.05 2.86 22.67
CA ALA A 261 19.25 3.91 23.28
C ALA A 261 18.61 3.48 24.59
N VAL A 262 17.98 2.30 24.64
CA VAL A 262 17.31 1.80 25.85
C VAL A 262 18.31 1.53 26.96
N LEU A 263 19.40 0.80 26.67
CA LEU A 263 20.42 0.47 27.69
C LEU A 263 21.12 1.72 28.27
N SER A 264 21.22 2.79 27.46
CA SER A 264 21.85 4.05 27.91
C SER A 264 20.86 4.97 28.64
N LEU A 265 19.70 5.18 28.03
CA LEU A 265 18.76 6.22 28.47
C LEU A 265 17.94 5.81 29.69
N VAL A 266 17.60 4.53 29.86
CA VAL A 266 16.84 4.07 31.04
C VAL A 266 17.59 4.36 32.32
N PRO A 267 18.88 4.00 32.51
CA PRO A 267 19.61 4.35 33.69
C PRO A 267 19.78 5.87 33.87
N VAL A 268 20.06 6.61 32.77
CA VAL A 268 20.23 8.07 32.87
C VAL A 268 18.95 8.73 33.35
N PHE A 269 17.80 8.45 32.74
CA PHE A 269 16.51 9.01 33.17
C PHE A 269 16.12 8.54 34.58
N GLY A 270 16.38 7.29 34.91
CA GLY A 270 16.14 6.75 36.23
C GLY A 270 16.92 7.47 37.32
N ILE A 271 18.22 7.66 37.13
CA ILE A 271 19.08 8.38 38.06
C ILE A 271 18.67 9.86 38.21
N LEU A 272 18.27 10.52 37.13
CA LEU A 272 17.84 11.92 37.13
C LEU A 272 16.48 12.12 37.83
N LEU A 273 15.53 11.20 37.62
CA LEU A 273 14.16 11.34 38.12
C LEU A 273 13.92 10.80 39.54
N VAL A 274 14.77 9.88 40.00
CA VAL A 274 14.69 9.35 41.36
C VAL A 274 15.45 10.29 42.33
N ARG A 275 14.70 11.22 42.96
CA ARG A 275 15.28 12.24 43.86
C ARG A 275 15.50 11.76 45.30
N ASN A 276 14.66 10.86 45.83
CA ASN A 276 14.66 10.47 47.27
C ASN A 276 14.51 8.95 47.43
N GLU A 277 15.64 8.25 47.54
CA GLU A 277 15.75 6.79 47.59
C GLU A 277 15.12 6.20 48.87
N LYS A 278 15.34 6.84 50.04
CA LYS A 278 14.87 6.37 51.33
C LYS A 278 13.34 6.42 51.47
N VAL A 279 12.71 7.47 50.96
CA VAL A 279 11.24 7.61 50.99
C VAL A 279 10.59 6.60 50.04
N PHE A 280 11.30 6.20 48.99
CA PHE A 280 10.81 5.24 48.03
C PHE A 280 10.75 3.82 48.62
N ALA A 281 11.81 3.38 49.29
CA ALA A 281 11.89 2.04 49.91
C ALA A 281 10.77 1.79 50.93
N VAL A 282 10.48 2.76 51.78
CA VAL A 282 9.47 2.64 52.85
C VAL A 282 8.03 2.62 52.30
N LYS A 283 7.74 3.40 51.30
CA LYS A 283 6.37 3.59 50.76
C LYS A 283 5.86 2.44 49.87
N PHE A 284 6.76 1.63 49.33
CA PHE A 284 6.41 0.59 48.33
C PHE A 284 6.52 -0.85 48.84
N GLN A 285 6.99 -1.06 50.08
CA GLN A 285 7.06 -2.42 50.68
C GLN A 285 5.70 -3.10 50.85
N SER A 286 4.61 -2.32 50.89
CA SER A 286 3.27 -2.83 51.28
C SER A 286 2.17 -2.75 50.16
N ALA A 287 2.47 -2.29 48.96
CA ALA A 287 1.40 -1.87 48.07
C ALA A 287 1.44 -2.40 46.62
N ASP A 288 2.05 -3.54 46.35
CA ASP A 288 2.21 -4.06 44.98
C ASP A 288 1.11 -5.04 44.51
N ALA A 289 -0.17 -4.66 44.68
CA ALA A 289 -1.29 -5.54 44.29
C ALA A 289 -1.22 -5.94 42.80
N GLY A 290 -0.79 -5.06 41.88
CA GLY A 290 -0.64 -5.38 40.47
C GLY A 290 0.49 -6.36 40.16
N VAL A 291 1.66 -6.15 40.78
CA VAL A 291 2.80 -7.08 40.63
C VAL A 291 2.50 -8.40 41.34
N GLN A 292 1.81 -8.36 42.49
CA GLN A 292 1.39 -9.58 43.18
C GLN A 292 0.37 -10.38 42.36
N ALA A 293 -0.58 -9.72 41.72
CA ALA A 293 -1.54 -10.38 40.82
C ALA A 293 -0.83 -11.06 39.63
N LEU A 294 0.13 -10.36 38.99
CA LEU A 294 0.94 -10.93 37.94
C LEU A 294 1.77 -12.12 38.39
N ARG A 295 2.43 -12.00 39.56
CA ARG A 295 3.19 -13.09 40.20
C ARG A 295 2.29 -14.30 40.49
N ASN A 296 1.11 -14.07 41.04
CA ASN A 296 0.15 -15.14 41.32
C ASN A 296 -0.32 -15.82 40.05
N PHE A 297 -0.57 -15.07 38.97
CA PHE A 297 -0.94 -15.61 37.66
C PHE A 297 0.19 -16.47 37.09
N CYS A 298 1.41 -15.97 37.07
CA CYS A 298 2.57 -16.74 36.58
C CYS A 298 2.80 -17.99 37.42
N TYR A 299 2.67 -17.89 38.76
CA TYR A 299 2.77 -19.02 39.68
C TYR A 299 1.67 -20.06 39.42
N TRP A 300 0.43 -19.62 39.21
CA TRP A 300 -0.70 -20.51 38.90
C TRP A 300 -0.46 -21.30 37.61
N ILE A 301 0.07 -20.63 36.57
CA ILE A 301 0.44 -21.29 35.30
C ILE A 301 1.57 -22.30 35.53
N ALA A 302 2.66 -21.84 36.18
CA ALA A 302 3.85 -22.65 36.39
C ALA A 302 3.56 -23.92 37.18
N VAL A 303 2.81 -23.81 38.31
CA VAL A 303 2.45 -24.96 39.11
C VAL A 303 1.63 -25.98 38.35
N ARG A 304 0.68 -25.53 37.50
CA ARG A 304 -0.15 -26.44 36.74
C ARG A 304 0.62 -27.12 35.59
N MET A 305 1.45 -26.36 34.89
CA MET A 305 2.25 -26.91 33.80
C MET A 305 3.32 -27.88 34.30
N VAL A 306 4.02 -27.51 35.38
CA VAL A 306 5.05 -28.37 35.97
C VAL A 306 4.43 -29.59 36.66
N GLY A 307 3.23 -29.46 37.24
CA GLY A 307 2.55 -30.54 37.90
C GLY A 307 2.01 -31.63 36.95
N ARG A 308 1.77 -31.29 35.68
CA ARG A 308 1.26 -32.24 34.64
C ARG A 308 1.91 -31.99 33.28
N PRO A 309 3.22 -32.12 33.14
CA PRO A 309 3.94 -31.71 31.94
C PRO A 309 3.49 -32.52 30.70
N GLY A 310 3.25 -33.83 30.83
CA GLY A 310 2.83 -34.67 29.70
C GLY A 310 1.48 -34.25 29.11
N LEU A 311 0.50 -33.90 29.98
CA LEU A 311 -0.81 -33.45 29.54
C LEU A 311 -0.73 -32.13 28.76
N PHE A 312 0.00 -31.14 29.31
CA PHE A 312 0.15 -29.83 28.65
C PHE A 312 0.98 -29.88 27.38
N SER A 313 2.01 -30.75 27.33
CA SER A 313 2.78 -30.98 26.10
C SER A 313 1.95 -31.62 25.01
N LEU A 314 1.09 -32.62 25.36
CA LEU A 314 0.19 -33.24 24.40
C LEU A 314 -0.87 -32.22 23.88
N LEU A 315 -1.43 -31.41 24.79
CA LEU A 315 -2.36 -30.35 24.41
C LEU A 315 -1.73 -29.31 23.48
N ALA A 316 -0.51 -28.89 23.79
CA ALA A 316 0.25 -27.98 22.94
C ALA A 316 0.51 -28.59 21.55
N LEU A 317 0.89 -29.86 21.50
CA LEU A 317 1.14 -30.58 20.25
C LEU A 317 -0.14 -30.65 19.38
N ILE A 318 -1.29 -30.96 19.99
CA ILE A 318 -2.60 -31.01 19.29
C ILE A 318 -2.98 -29.63 18.76
N VAL A 319 -2.82 -28.57 19.57
CA VAL A 319 -3.14 -27.21 19.15
C VAL A 319 -2.22 -26.74 18.02
N VAL A 320 -0.91 -26.92 18.19
CA VAL A 320 0.08 -26.52 17.17
C VAL A 320 -0.09 -27.33 15.89
N GLY A 321 -0.31 -28.63 16.00
CA GLY A 321 -0.57 -29.52 14.84
C GLY A 321 -1.85 -29.13 14.11
N GLY A 322 -2.96 -28.92 14.84
CA GLY A 322 -4.23 -28.47 14.26
C GLY A 322 -4.14 -27.11 13.57
N LEU A 323 -3.52 -26.13 14.22
CA LEU A 323 -3.29 -24.80 13.63
C LEU A 323 -2.30 -24.86 12.46
N GLY A 324 -1.29 -25.74 12.52
CA GLY A 324 -0.34 -25.98 11.43
C GLY A 324 -1.03 -26.49 10.16
N ILE A 325 -2.00 -27.40 10.29
CA ILE A 325 -2.83 -27.89 9.17
C ILE A 325 -3.64 -26.73 8.56
N ILE A 326 -4.25 -25.90 9.41
CA ILE A 326 -5.01 -24.74 8.93
C ILE A 326 -4.09 -23.77 8.21
N TYR A 327 -2.89 -23.51 8.76
CA TYR A 327 -1.89 -22.63 8.14
C TYR A 327 -1.43 -23.14 6.77
N ALA A 328 -1.23 -24.44 6.60
CA ALA A 328 -0.83 -25.04 5.34
C ALA A 328 -1.86 -24.86 4.20
N ASN A 329 -3.14 -24.66 4.56
CA ASN A 329 -4.22 -24.41 3.62
C ASN A 329 -4.55 -22.91 3.44
N LEU A 330 -3.76 -22.01 4.03
CA LEU A 330 -3.94 -20.56 3.84
C LEU A 330 -3.45 -20.14 2.44
N GLU A 331 -4.37 -19.59 1.66
CA GLU A 331 -4.04 -19.01 0.37
C GLU A 331 -3.58 -17.56 0.54
N PRO A 332 -2.37 -17.21 0.05
CA PRO A 332 -1.91 -15.83 0.11
C PRO A 332 -2.73 -14.94 -0.84
N ARG A 333 -3.25 -13.83 -0.32
CA ARG A 333 -3.96 -12.83 -1.12
C ARG A 333 -3.05 -11.64 -1.38
N TYR A 334 -2.75 -11.40 -2.67
CA TYR A 334 -1.86 -10.31 -3.11
C TYR A 334 -2.57 -9.22 -3.90
N ARG A 335 -3.92 -9.21 -3.93
CA ARG A 335 -4.67 -8.19 -4.66
C ARG A 335 -4.44 -6.82 -4.01
N LEU A 336 -4.08 -5.83 -4.82
CA LEU A 336 -3.92 -4.45 -4.35
C LEU A 336 -5.21 -3.93 -3.69
N ALA A 337 -6.36 -4.31 -4.23
CA ALA A 337 -7.67 -3.94 -3.71
C ALA A 337 -7.90 -4.39 -2.25
N ASP A 338 -7.35 -5.55 -1.84
CA ASP A 338 -7.48 -6.06 -0.47
C ASP A 338 -6.69 -5.23 0.56
N GLN A 339 -5.76 -4.39 0.10
CA GLN A 339 -4.92 -3.53 0.93
C GLN A 339 -5.43 -2.09 1.02
N VAL A 340 -6.41 -1.72 0.19
CA VAL A 340 -7.00 -0.37 0.17
C VAL A 340 -8.04 -0.25 1.28
N PRO A 341 -7.96 0.75 2.17
CA PRO A 341 -8.97 0.95 3.22
C PRO A 341 -10.34 1.41 2.70
N ASP A 342 -10.47 1.61 1.43
CA ASP A 342 -11.67 1.96 0.62
C ASP A 342 -12.58 3.06 1.20
N LYS A 343 -12.00 3.98 1.98
CA LYS A 343 -12.76 5.08 2.59
C LYS A 343 -13.35 6.05 1.56
N ARG A 344 -12.82 6.05 0.33
CA ARG A 344 -13.25 6.91 -0.77
C ARG A 344 -13.77 6.14 -1.97
N GLN A 345 -14.18 4.89 -1.74
CA GLN A 345 -14.85 4.04 -2.71
C GLN A 345 -14.03 3.77 -4.00
N ALA A 346 -12.69 3.80 -3.92
CA ALA A 346 -11.83 3.52 -5.08
C ALA A 346 -11.91 2.05 -5.51
N VAL A 347 -12.05 1.12 -4.54
CA VAL A 347 -12.22 -0.31 -4.79
C VAL A 347 -13.63 -0.61 -5.28
N GLU A 348 -14.65 0.04 -4.69
CA GLU A 348 -16.03 -0.09 -5.14
C GLU A 348 -16.17 0.39 -6.60
N ALA A 349 -15.54 1.52 -6.94
CA ALA A 349 -15.51 2.02 -8.32
C ALA A 349 -14.82 1.04 -9.28
N SER A 350 -13.70 0.42 -8.84
CA SER A 350 -13.02 -0.64 -9.60
C SER A 350 -13.91 -1.85 -9.82
N SER A 351 -14.60 -2.31 -8.79
CA SER A 351 -15.52 -3.45 -8.89
C SER A 351 -16.71 -3.17 -9.81
N ARG A 352 -17.19 -1.92 -9.84
CA ARG A 352 -18.23 -1.50 -10.80
C ARG A 352 -17.72 -1.49 -12.24
N LEU A 353 -16.45 -1.07 -12.44
CA LEU A 353 -15.80 -1.17 -13.76
C LEU A 353 -15.67 -2.63 -14.20
N ASP A 354 -15.24 -3.52 -13.30
CA ASP A 354 -15.14 -4.96 -13.59
C ASP A 354 -16.49 -5.54 -14.01
N ALA A 355 -17.55 -5.23 -13.28
CA ALA A 355 -18.87 -5.78 -13.54
C ALA A 355 -19.52 -5.26 -14.82
N LYS A 356 -19.26 -3.98 -15.20
CA LYS A 356 -19.98 -3.30 -16.30
C LYS A 356 -19.15 -3.06 -17.56
N LEU A 357 -17.83 -3.05 -17.47
CA LEU A 357 -16.90 -2.74 -18.56
C LEU A 357 -15.83 -3.81 -18.79
N THR A 358 -16.01 -5.00 -18.22
CA THR A 358 -15.09 -6.15 -18.38
C THR A 358 -13.64 -5.85 -17.96
N GLY A 359 -13.41 -5.78 -16.65
CA GLY A 359 -12.08 -5.69 -16.05
C GLY A 359 -11.57 -4.27 -15.79
N ALA A 360 -11.09 -4.06 -14.56
CA ALA A 360 -10.43 -2.83 -14.15
C ALA A 360 -8.91 -2.90 -14.30
N ASN A 361 -8.35 -4.11 -14.38
CA ASN A 361 -6.90 -4.31 -14.43
C ASN A 361 -6.43 -4.55 -15.87
N PRO A 362 -5.52 -3.69 -16.41
CA PRO A 362 -4.96 -3.91 -17.74
C PRO A 362 -3.95 -5.07 -17.71
N VAL A 363 -3.99 -5.88 -18.76
CA VAL A 363 -2.95 -6.85 -19.12
C VAL A 363 -2.38 -6.38 -20.46
N ASP A 364 -1.15 -5.94 -20.44
CA ASP A 364 -0.48 -5.35 -21.58
C ASP A 364 0.57 -6.30 -22.15
N VAL A 365 0.47 -6.62 -23.44
CA VAL A 365 1.50 -7.37 -24.18
C VAL A 365 2.28 -6.37 -25.03
N LEU A 366 3.55 -6.18 -24.69
CA LEU A 366 4.47 -5.35 -25.46
C LEU A 366 5.06 -6.16 -26.61
N ILE A 367 4.96 -5.66 -27.83
CA ILE A 367 5.57 -6.23 -29.03
C ILE A 367 6.63 -5.25 -29.53
N GLU A 368 7.89 -5.65 -29.42
CA GLU A 368 9.03 -4.89 -29.94
C GLU A 368 9.44 -5.44 -31.31
N PHE A 369 9.79 -4.55 -32.22
CA PHE A 369 10.20 -4.93 -33.57
C PHE A 369 11.71 -4.84 -33.75
N PRO A 370 12.30 -5.69 -34.62
CA PRO A 370 13.70 -5.55 -35.01
C PRO A 370 14.02 -4.17 -35.60
N LYS A 371 15.20 -3.64 -35.32
CA LYS A 371 15.64 -2.35 -35.87
C LYS A 371 15.52 -2.34 -37.41
N GLY A 372 14.83 -1.35 -37.93
CA GLY A 372 14.57 -1.18 -39.37
C GLY A 372 13.27 -1.79 -39.90
N GLN A 373 12.52 -2.53 -39.07
CA GLN A 373 11.20 -3.03 -39.43
C GLN A 373 10.15 -1.94 -39.21
N SER A 374 9.30 -1.70 -40.20
CA SER A 374 8.24 -0.70 -40.13
C SER A 374 7.05 -1.25 -39.36
N LEU A 375 6.45 -0.41 -38.49
CA LEU A 375 5.17 -0.68 -37.81
C LEU A 375 4.08 -1.10 -38.81
N TYR A 376 4.08 -0.51 -39.98
CA TYR A 376 3.07 -0.74 -41.04
C TYR A 376 3.46 -1.83 -42.04
N SER A 377 4.51 -2.61 -41.79
CA SER A 377 4.83 -3.75 -42.66
C SER A 377 3.78 -4.87 -42.51
N PRO A 378 3.51 -5.64 -43.58
CA PRO A 378 2.56 -6.74 -43.51
C PRO A 378 2.86 -7.78 -42.41
N GLU A 379 4.15 -8.05 -42.15
CA GLU A 379 4.59 -8.98 -41.11
C GLU A 379 4.26 -8.44 -39.71
N THR A 380 4.56 -7.16 -39.46
CA THR A 380 4.27 -6.52 -38.17
C THR A 380 2.77 -6.48 -37.88
N LEU A 381 1.97 -6.04 -38.88
CA LEU A 381 0.52 -5.99 -38.76
C LEU A 381 -0.08 -7.38 -38.53
N LYS A 382 0.47 -8.42 -39.18
CA LYS A 382 0.06 -9.79 -38.93
C LYS A 382 0.40 -10.24 -37.51
N THR A 383 1.61 -9.98 -37.06
CA THR A 383 2.02 -10.32 -35.66
C THR A 383 1.11 -9.65 -34.62
N ILE A 384 0.77 -8.36 -34.85
CA ILE A 384 -0.15 -7.64 -33.95
C ILE A 384 -1.54 -8.28 -33.99
N ALA A 385 -2.03 -8.69 -35.15
CA ALA A 385 -3.32 -9.35 -35.30
C ALA A 385 -3.35 -10.72 -34.63
N ASP A 386 -2.29 -11.51 -34.78
CA ASP A 386 -2.16 -12.84 -34.17
C ASP A 386 -2.10 -12.73 -32.63
N VAL A 387 -1.32 -11.80 -32.08
CA VAL A 387 -1.25 -11.54 -30.65
C VAL A 387 -2.58 -10.98 -30.11
N HIS A 388 -3.23 -10.10 -30.87
CA HIS A 388 -4.55 -9.57 -30.51
C HIS A 388 -5.58 -10.70 -30.37
N ALA A 389 -5.65 -11.58 -31.35
CA ALA A 389 -6.55 -12.73 -31.33
C ALA A 389 -6.24 -13.69 -30.18
N MET A 390 -4.94 -13.94 -29.90
CA MET A 390 -4.52 -14.79 -28.79
C MET A 390 -4.95 -14.20 -27.43
N VAL A 391 -4.83 -12.89 -27.25
CA VAL A 391 -5.27 -12.22 -26.02
C VAL A 391 -6.79 -12.20 -25.91
N GLU A 392 -7.51 -12.00 -27.04
CA GLU A 392 -8.96 -11.99 -27.12
C GLU A 392 -9.56 -13.37 -26.80
N ASP A 393 -8.91 -14.45 -27.26
CA ASP A 393 -9.31 -15.84 -27.01
C ASP A 393 -8.93 -16.34 -25.59
N SER A 394 -8.15 -15.58 -24.85
CA SER A 394 -7.71 -15.96 -23.50
C SER A 394 -8.85 -15.89 -22.50
N ALA A 395 -9.09 -16.96 -21.75
CA ALA A 395 -10.16 -17.00 -20.76
C ALA A 395 -9.98 -15.92 -19.67
N GLY A 396 -11.03 -15.15 -19.44
CA GLY A 396 -11.04 -14.08 -18.44
C GLY A 396 -10.45 -12.75 -18.88
N VAL A 397 -9.98 -12.64 -20.13
CA VAL A 397 -9.54 -11.37 -20.71
C VAL A 397 -10.66 -10.82 -21.60
N GLY A 398 -11.00 -9.55 -21.39
CA GLY A 398 -11.97 -8.86 -22.22
C GLY A 398 -11.46 -7.50 -22.70
N ASN A 399 -12.24 -6.83 -23.56
CA ASN A 399 -11.96 -5.48 -24.05
C ASN A 399 -10.54 -5.29 -24.59
N VAL A 400 -10.13 -6.17 -25.50
CA VAL A 400 -8.80 -6.09 -26.11
C VAL A 400 -8.71 -4.89 -27.03
N TRP A 401 -7.65 -4.09 -26.84
CA TRP A 401 -7.34 -2.91 -27.60
C TRP A 401 -5.94 -2.98 -28.18
N SER A 402 -5.82 -2.70 -29.46
CA SER A 402 -4.54 -2.54 -30.16
C SER A 402 -4.74 -1.81 -31.47
N LEU A 403 -3.68 -1.66 -32.26
CA LEU A 403 -3.75 -1.17 -33.61
C LEU A 403 -4.66 -2.06 -34.50
N GLU A 404 -4.80 -3.35 -34.17
CA GLU A 404 -5.68 -4.28 -34.90
C GLU A 404 -7.17 -3.95 -34.66
N THR A 405 -7.56 -3.48 -33.47
CA THR A 405 -8.93 -3.00 -33.20
C THR A 405 -9.30 -1.88 -34.17
N LEU A 406 -8.38 -0.94 -34.37
CA LEU A 406 -8.59 0.18 -35.30
C LEU A 406 -8.64 -0.31 -36.74
N ARG A 407 -7.78 -1.24 -37.14
CA ARG A 407 -7.75 -1.82 -38.48
C ARG A 407 -9.05 -2.56 -38.81
N ARG A 408 -9.55 -3.41 -37.90
CA ARG A 408 -10.83 -4.13 -38.04
C ARG A 408 -12.00 -3.16 -38.17
N TRP A 409 -12.03 -2.14 -37.34
CA TRP A 409 -13.09 -1.12 -37.40
C TRP A 409 -13.07 -0.32 -38.69
N LEU A 410 -11.89 0.07 -39.19
CA LEU A 410 -11.77 0.75 -40.48
C LEU A 410 -12.21 -0.15 -41.66
N ALA A 411 -11.86 -1.43 -41.63
CA ALA A 411 -12.30 -2.39 -42.65
C ALA A 411 -13.81 -2.55 -42.68
N GLU A 412 -14.46 -2.60 -41.52
CA GLU A 412 -15.91 -2.77 -41.38
C GLU A 412 -16.70 -1.51 -41.78
N LYS A 413 -16.29 -0.33 -41.26
CA LYS A 413 -17.06 0.91 -41.41
C LYS A 413 -16.67 1.74 -42.64
N ALA A 414 -15.39 1.75 -43.02
CA ALA A 414 -14.90 2.47 -44.18
C ALA A 414 -14.73 1.59 -45.43
N GLY A 415 -14.92 0.27 -45.31
CA GLY A 415 -14.71 -0.69 -46.39
C GLY A 415 -13.26 -0.76 -46.87
N SER A 416 -12.32 -0.16 -46.15
CA SER A 416 -10.92 -0.08 -46.54
C SER A 416 -10.05 -0.88 -45.58
N ASN A 417 -9.30 -1.83 -46.12
CA ASN A 417 -8.27 -2.58 -45.39
C ASN A 417 -6.85 -2.08 -45.78
N ASP A 418 -6.78 -0.87 -46.38
CA ASP A 418 -5.55 -0.31 -46.88
C ASP A 418 -4.69 0.29 -45.73
N VAL A 419 -3.40 -0.01 -45.79
CA VAL A 419 -2.39 0.48 -44.81
C VAL A 419 -2.27 2.01 -44.87
N ALA A 420 -2.49 2.64 -46.01
CA ALA A 420 -2.46 4.08 -46.18
C ALA A 420 -3.57 4.76 -45.34
N THR A 421 -4.79 4.23 -45.42
CA THR A 421 -5.94 4.70 -44.62
C THR A 421 -5.70 4.53 -43.15
N LEU A 422 -5.12 3.39 -42.68
CA LEU A 422 -4.76 3.16 -41.30
C LEU A 422 -3.75 4.19 -40.82
N LYS A 423 -2.70 4.46 -41.58
CA LYS A 423 -1.64 5.42 -41.26
C LYS A 423 -2.18 6.85 -41.18
N GLU A 424 -3.03 7.25 -42.10
CA GLU A 424 -3.69 8.55 -42.12
C GLU A 424 -4.58 8.73 -40.89
N TYR A 425 -5.36 7.70 -40.54
CA TYR A 425 -6.21 7.75 -39.36
C TYR A 425 -5.43 7.83 -38.03
N VAL A 426 -4.36 7.06 -37.90
CA VAL A 426 -3.45 7.16 -36.72
C VAL A 426 -2.85 8.56 -36.63
N GLY A 427 -2.56 9.23 -37.76
CA GLY A 427 -2.04 10.59 -37.80
C GLY A 427 -3.03 11.66 -37.31
N VAL A 428 -4.33 11.37 -37.36
CA VAL A 428 -5.40 12.30 -36.90
C VAL A 428 -5.77 12.08 -35.43
N ILE A 429 -5.46 10.90 -34.89
CA ILE A 429 -5.70 10.61 -33.45
C ILE A 429 -4.77 11.47 -32.60
N PRO A 430 -5.27 12.10 -31.52
CA PRO A 430 -4.43 12.84 -30.57
C PRO A 430 -3.23 12.04 -30.10
N GLU A 431 -2.05 12.66 -30.05
CA GLU A 431 -0.78 12.00 -29.77
C GLU A 431 -0.81 11.19 -28.44
N HIS A 432 -1.47 11.71 -27.40
CA HIS A 432 -1.58 11.04 -26.11
C HIS A 432 -2.37 9.71 -26.17
N LEU A 433 -3.26 9.54 -27.17
CA LEU A 433 -3.97 8.29 -27.40
C LEU A 433 -3.11 7.31 -28.20
N VAL A 434 -2.44 7.80 -29.23
CA VAL A 434 -1.51 6.99 -30.03
C VAL A 434 -0.40 6.43 -29.13
N ARG A 435 0.16 7.25 -28.25
CA ARG A 435 1.23 6.88 -27.29
C ARG A 435 0.86 5.78 -26.31
N ARG A 436 -0.40 5.52 -26.15
CA ARG A 436 -0.87 4.41 -25.31
C ARG A 436 -0.63 3.04 -25.95
N PHE A 437 -0.62 2.99 -27.28
CA PHE A 437 -0.52 1.76 -28.04
C PHE A 437 0.73 1.67 -28.92
N ILE A 438 1.33 2.80 -29.25
CA ILE A 438 2.46 2.89 -30.18
C ILE A 438 3.58 3.71 -29.51
N SER A 439 4.81 3.19 -29.50
CA SER A 439 5.99 3.89 -29.00
C SER A 439 6.31 5.15 -29.82
N LYS A 440 7.11 6.06 -29.23
CA LYS A 440 7.49 7.32 -29.92
C LYS A 440 8.21 7.06 -31.23
N ASP A 441 9.08 6.10 -31.21
CA ASP A 441 9.95 5.78 -32.33
C ASP A 441 9.30 4.76 -33.30
N GLN A 442 8.04 4.37 -33.02
CA GLN A 442 7.25 3.39 -33.77
C GLN A 442 7.96 2.02 -33.90
N ASP A 443 8.76 1.67 -32.91
CA ASP A 443 9.52 0.42 -32.81
C ASP A 443 8.87 -0.62 -31.89
N ALA A 444 7.82 -0.22 -31.19
CA ALA A 444 7.05 -1.10 -30.32
C ALA A 444 5.56 -0.73 -30.31
N VAL A 445 4.71 -1.74 -30.07
CA VAL A 445 3.26 -1.57 -29.86
C VAL A 445 2.80 -2.37 -28.65
N VAL A 446 1.66 -1.96 -28.11
CA VAL A 446 1.00 -2.62 -26.99
C VAL A 446 -0.33 -3.20 -27.46
N VAL A 447 -0.57 -4.45 -27.11
CA VAL A 447 -1.90 -5.09 -27.12
C VAL A 447 -2.37 -5.13 -25.68
N SER A 448 -3.44 -4.42 -25.37
CA SER A 448 -3.96 -4.26 -24.02
C SER A 448 -5.29 -4.96 -23.89
N GLY A 449 -5.40 -5.93 -22.99
CA GLY A 449 -6.64 -6.54 -22.54
C GLY A 449 -6.99 -6.10 -21.12
N ARG A 450 -8.14 -6.52 -20.62
CA ARG A 450 -8.56 -6.28 -19.25
C ARG A 450 -9.04 -7.57 -18.59
N VAL A 451 -8.67 -7.73 -17.31
CA VAL A 451 -9.08 -8.83 -16.44
C VAL A 451 -9.71 -8.32 -15.16
#